data_29ea39e5323e2a706605aaa1d421aa23
#
_entry.id   29ea39e5323e2a706605aaa1d421aa23
#
_cell.length_a   1.000
_cell.length_b   1.000
_cell.length_c   1.000
_cell.angle_alpha   90.00
_cell.angle_beta   90.00
_cell.angle_gamma   90.00
#
_symmetry.space_group_name_H-M   'P 1'
#
loop_
_entity.id
_entity.type
_entity.pdbx_description
1 polymer ?
#
loop_
_entity_poly.entity_id
_entity_poly.type
_entity_poly.pdbx_seq_one_letter_code
_entity_poly.pdbx_strand_id
1 'polypeptide(L)'
;MVKKYSFEAYQKSEKKLLWEDFFANILTAVSIIFCVGLALYACWHFFIAAIAHPILFLYLGVAVVVGAIIYCSWENAKEREKKRRECIEDAMDFQADIIHWEERLDELNAVDTSELDEAQMKIHNNEIHFASHQISYYTERRDEEMSEYRKYGGKKYV
;
A
#
# COMPACT_ATOMS: atom_id res chain seq x y z
N MET A 1 29.47 11.77 -6.85
CA MET A 1 29.93 10.61 -7.66
C MET A 1 28.70 9.76 -8.02
N VAL A 2 28.09 9.99 -9.18
CA VAL A 2 26.88 9.27 -9.62
C VAL A 2 27.29 7.86 -10.05
N LYS A 3 26.80 6.83 -9.34
CA LYS A 3 27.01 5.44 -9.74
C LYS A 3 26.31 5.20 -11.09
N LYS A 4 27.08 5.05 -12.15
CA LYS A 4 26.63 4.60 -13.46
C LYS A 4 26.16 3.13 -13.29
N TYR A 5 24.87 2.91 -13.07
CA TYR A 5 24.30 1.57 -13.14
C TYR A 5 24.43 1.09 -14.58
N SER A 6 25.13 -0.04 -14.80
CA SER A 6 25.26 -0.57 -16.14
C SER A 6 23.91 -1.12 -16.60
N PHE A 7 23.51 -0.78 -17.81
CA PHE A 7 22.29 -1.26 -18.46
C PHE A 7 22.18 -2.79 -18.44
N GLU A 8 23.29 -3.48 -18.52
CA GLU A 8 23.37 -4.95 -18.43
C GLU A 8 22.96 -5.50 -17.05
N ALA A 9 23.31 -4.82 -15.95
CA ALA A 9 22.90 -5.23 -14.62
C ALA A 9 21.38 -5.07 -14.43
N TYR A 10 20.80 -4.03 -15.03
CA TYR A 10 19.35 -3.81 -15.03
C TYR A 10 18.62 -4.92 -15.82
N GLN A 11 19.04 -5.21 -17.06
CA GLN A 11 18.45 -6.28 -17.86
C GLN A 11 18.56 -7.67 -17.20
N LYS A 12 19.66 -7.94 -16.49
CA LYS A 12 19.86 -9.20 -15.78
C LYS A 12 18.93 -9.34 -14.57
N SER A 13 18.66 -8.22 -13.87
CA SER A 13 17.72 -8.21 -12.75
C SER A 13 16.28 -8.37 -13.22
N GLU A 14 15.90 -7.72 -14.32
CA GLU A 14 14.56 -7.79 -14.90
C GLU A 14 14.23 -9.21 -15.43
N LYS A 15 15.17 -9.86 -16.11
CA LYS A 15 15.02 -11.26 -16.52
C LYS A 15 14.88 -12.22 -15.34
N LYS A 16 15.59 -11.98 -14.24
CA LYS A 16 15.50 -12.81 -13.03
C LYS A 16 14.12 -12.67 -12.38
N LEU A 17 13.60 -11.44 -12.26
CA LEU A 17 12.26 -11.16 -11.75
C LEU A 17 11.17 -11.82 -12.59
N LEU A 18 11.26 -11.73 -13.92
CA LEU A 18 10.30 -12.39 -14.83
C LEU A 18 10.28 -13.92 -14.67
N TRP A 19 11.43 -14.55 -14.43
CA TRP A 19 11.50 -15.99 -14.18
C TRP A 19 10.93 -16.36 -12.80
N GLU A 20 11.20 -15.58 -11.77
CA GLU A 20 10.64 -15.79 -10.43
C GLU A 20 9.11 -15.68 -10.44
N ASP A 21 8.55 -14.65 -11.11
CA ASP A 21 7.11 -14.48 -11.29
C ASP A 21 6.49 -15.61 -12.12
N PHE A 22 7.15 -16.06 -13.16
CA PHE A 22 6.68 -17.19 -13.98
C PHE A 22 6.61 -18.50 -13.16
N PHE A 23 7.64 -18.81 -12.38
CA PHE A 23 7.63 -20.00 -11.51
C PHE A 23 6.60 -19.87 -10.38
N ALA A 24 6.45 -18.69 -9.78
CA ALA A 24 5.43 -18.44 -8.77
C ALA A 24 4.01 -18.66 -9.31
N ASN A 25 3.73 -18.19 -10.53
CA ASN A 25 2.44 -18.37 -11.20
C ASN A 25 2.18 -19.85 -11.54
N ILE A 26 3.18 -20.59 -12.02
CA ILE A 26 3.05 -22.05 -12.25
C ILE A 26 2.78 -22.79 -10.94
N LEU A 27 3.54 -22.49 -9.89
CA LEU A 27 3.35 -23.13 -8.59
C LEU A 27 1.96 -22.86 -8.03
N THR A 28 1.48 -21.65 -8.17
CA THR A 28 0.12 -21.25 -7.78
C THR A 28 -0.93 -22.00 -8.59
N ALA A 29 -0.78 -22.10 -9.91
CA ALA A 29 -1.71 -22.84 -10.77
C ALA A 29 -1.74 -24.34 -10.41
N VAL A 30 -0.58 -24.96 -10.20
CA VAL A 30 -0.48 -26.37 -9.77
C VAL A 30 -1.14 -26.58 -8.41
N SER A 31 -0.93 -25.66 -7.46
CA SER A 31 -1.57 -25.71 -6.14
C SER A 31 -3.10 -25.61 -6.25
N ILE A 32 -3.62 -24.73 -7.10
CA ILE A 32 -5.06 -24.59 -7.33
C ILE A 32 -5.64 -25.89 -7.93
N ILE A 33 -4.99 -26.45 -8.97
CA ILE A 33 -5.44 -27.71 -9.60
C ILE A 33 -5.45 -28.84 -8.59
N PHE A 34 -4.42 -28.94 -7.75
CA PHE A 34 -4.33 -29.94 -6.70
C PHE A 34 -5.43 -29.77 -5.64
N CYS A 35 -5.67 -28.55 -5.18
CA CYS A 35 -6.76 -28.25 -4.25
C CYS A 35 -8.14 -28.55 -4.83
N VAL A 36 -8.38 -28.20 -6.11
CA VAL A 36 -9.63 -28.54 -6.81
C VAL A 36 -9.79 -30.05 -6.94
N GLY A 37 -8.74 -30.78 -7.31
CA GLY A 37 -8.75 -32.26 -7.40
C GLY A 37 -9.07 -32.91 -6.06
N LEU A 38 -8.43 -32.44 -4.96
CA LEU A 38 -8.74 -32.91 -3.62
C LEU A 38 -10.18 -32.59 -3.19
N ALA A 39 -10.67 -31.40 -3.53
CA ALA A 39 -12.05 -31.01 -3.23
C ALA A 39 -13.06 -31.90 -3.97
N LEU A 40 -12.84 -32.18 -5.26
CA LEU A 40 -13.69 -33.08 -6.03
C LEU A 40 -13.65 -34.53 -5.50
N TYR A 41 -12.47 -35.02 -5.15
CA TYR A 41 -12.30 -36.34 -4.53
C TYR A 41 -13.02 -36.40 -3.18
N ALA A 42 -12.86 -35.41 -2.33
CA ALA A 42 -13.57 -35.29 -1.08
C ALA A 42 -15.09 -35.22 -1.29
N CYS A 43 -15.57 -34.39 -2.23
CA CYS A 43 -16.99 -34.29 -2.57
C CYS A 43 -17.56 -35.64 -3.03
N TRP A 44 -16.83 -36.42 -3.82
CA TRP A 44 -17.25 -37.78 -4.24
C TRP A 44 -17.39 -38.74 -3.04
N HIS A 45 -16.40 -38.78 -2.18
CA HIS A 45 -16.47 -39.64 -0.96
C HIS A 45 -17.54 -39.15 0.01
N PHE A 46 -17.73 -37.81 0.09
CA PHE A 46 -18.79 -37.22 0.88
C PHE A 46 -20.18 -37.54 0.35
N PHE A 47 -20.36 -37.52 -0.98
CA PHE A 47 -21.64 -37.91 -1.58
C PHE A 47 -22.04 -39.33 -1.23
N ILE A 48 -21.07 -40.25 -1.22
CA ILE A 48 -21.28 -41.65 -0.80
C ILE A 48 -21.59 -41.73 0.68
N ALA A 49 -20.85 -40.96 1.54
CA ALA A 49 -21.06 -40.97 2.97
C ALA A 49 -22.35 -40.22 3.39
N ALA A 50 -22.79 -39.21 2.63
CA ALA A 50 -24.02 -38.47 2.89
C ALA A 50 -25.29 -39.33 2.73
N ILE A 51 -25.26 -40.31 1.82
CA ILE A 51 -26.34 -41.28 1.66
C ILE A 51 -26.42 -42.18 2.91
N ALA A 52 -25.28 -42.45 3.57
CA ALA A 52 -25.22 -43.28 4.76
C ALA A 52 -25.45 -42.49 6.07
N HIS A 53 -25.09 -41.20 6.16
CA HIS A 53 -25.14 -40.41 7.39
C HIS A 53 -25.51 -38.93 7.14
N PRO A 54 -26.78 -38.58 6.90
CA PRO A 54 -27.23 -37.24 6.54
C PRO A 54 -26.91 -36.15 7.62
N ILE A 55 -26.83 -36.54 8.88
CA ILE A 55 -26.50 -35.64 10.00
C ILE A 55 -25.02 -35.17 9.92
N LEU A 56 -24.11 -36.06 9.53
CA LEU A 56 -22.68 -35.75 9.42
C LEU A 56 -22.42 -34.75 8.28
N PHE A 57 -23.23 -34.82 7.22
CA PHE A 57 -23.19 -33.92 6.11
C PHE A 57 -23.62 -32.50 6.50
N LEU A 58 -24.63 -32.36 7.35
CA LEU A 58 -25.09 -31.07 7.87
C LEU A 58 -23.98 -30.40 8.71
N TYR A 59 -23.30 -31.14 9.60
CA TYR A 59 -22.20 -30.59 10.42
C TYR A 59 -21.03 -30.13 9.57
N LEU A 60 -20.71 -30.84 8.51
CA LEU A 60 -19.62 -30.46 7.63
C LEU A 60 -19.96 -29.20 6.78
N GLY A 61 -21.20 -29.12 6.29
CA GLY A 61 -21.68 -27.93 5.59
C GLY A 61 -21.56 -26.69 6.48
N VAL A 62 -21.97 -26.79 7.74
CA VAL A 62 -21.79 -25.70 8.71
C VAL A 62 -20.31 -25.38 8.94
N ALA A 63 -19.44 -26.39 9.09
CA ALA A 63 -18.00 -26.15 9.29
C ALA A 63 -17.35 -25.44 8.09
N VAL A 64 -17.72 -25.80 6.86
CA VAL A 64 -17.24 -25.13 5.63
C VAL A 64 -17.70 -23.67 5.58
N VAL A 65 -18.97 -23.39 5.88
CA VAL A 65 -19.51 -22.03 5.90
C VAL A 65 -18.80 -21.18 6.96
N VAL A 66 -18.62 -21.72 8.18
CA VAL A 66 -17.91 -21.02 9.25
C VAL A 66 -16.44 -20.78 8.87
N GLY A 67 -15.77 -21.77 8.28
CA GLY A 67 -14.41 -21.62 7.78
C GLY A 67 -14.28 -20.55 6.69
N ALA A 68 -15.23 -20.49 5.76
CA ALA A 68 -15.27 -19.46 4.72
C ALA A 68 -15.47 -18.05 5.31
N ILE A 69 -16.36 -17.89 6.30
CA ILE A 69 -16.57 -16.62 6.99
C ILE A 69 -15.30 -16.16 7.72
N ILE A 70 -14.62 -17.08 8.42
CA ILE A 70 -13.36 -16.78 9.11
C ILE A 70 -12.29 -16.37 8.10
N TYR A 71 -12.16 -17.11 7.01
CA TYR A 71 -11.18 -16.81 5.94
C TYR A 71 -11.44 -15.42 5.32
N CYS A 72 -12.68 -15.13 4.90
CA CYS A 72 -13.03 -13.82 4.35
C CYS A 72 -12.79 -12.68 5.35
N SER A 73 -13.09 -12.90 6.63
CA SER A 73 -12.85 -11.91 7.69
C SER A 73 -11.35 -11.66 7.89
N TRP A 74 -10.54 -12.70 7.83
CA TRP A 74 -9.08 -12.59 7.95
C TRP A 74 -8.45 -11.87 6.75
N GLU A 75 -8.90 -12.19 5.53
CA GLU A 75 -8.42 -11.54 4.30
C GLU A 75 -8.77 -10.05 4.28
N ASN A 76 -10.01 -9.70 4.65
CA ASN A 76 -10.44 -8.30 4.80
C ASN A 76 -9.62 -7.57 5.88
N ALA A 77 -9.26 -8.23 6.97
CA ALA A 77 -8.43 -7.63 8.02
C ALA A 77 -7.01 -7.35 7.50
N LYS A 78 -6.44 -8.28 6.75
CA LYS A 78 -5.11 -8.15 6.13
C LYS A 78 -5.07 -7.02 5.10
N GLU A 79 -6.10 -6.91 4.25
CA GLU A 79 -6.22 -5.83 3.27
C GLU A 79 -6.34 -4.46 3.96
N ARG A 80 -7.14 -4.35 5.02
CA ARG A 80 -7.24 -3.11 5.82
C ARG A 80 -5.91 -2.74 6.46
N GLU A 81 -5.15 -3.72 6.92
CA GLU A 81 -3.84 -3.46 7.51
C GLU A 81 -2.84 -2.97 6.44
N LYS A 82 -2.86 -3.56 5.25
CA LYS A 82 -2.04 -3.11 4.12
C LYS A 82 -2.36 -1.66 3.75
N LYS A 83 -3.64 -1.33 3.56
CA LYS A 83 -4.07 0.05 3.26
C LYS A 83 -3.68 1.04 4.36
N ARG A 84 -3.77 0.62 5.64
CA ARG A 84 -3.29 1.47 6.75
C ARG A 84 -1.80 1.78 6.67
N ARG A 85 -0.98 0.79 6.29
CA ARG A 85 0.47 1.01 6.14
C ARG A 85 0.77 1.95 4.98
N GLU A 86 0.12 1.75 3.84
CA GLU A 86 0.24 2.63 2.68
C GLU A 86 -0.12 4.09 3.03
N CYS A 87 -1.28 4.33 3.66
CA CYS A 87 -1.66 5.69 4.08
C CYS A 87 -0.68 6.33 5.07
N ILE A 88 -0.06 5.54 5.99
CA ILE A 88 0.95 6.11 6.90
C ILE A 88 2.24 6.45 6.14
N GLU A 89 2.69 5.59 5.24
CA GLU A 89 3.90 5.79 4.45
C GLU A 89 3.74 7.06 3.59
N ASP A 90 2.64 7.19 2.86
CA ASP A 90 2.33 8.38 2.07
C ASP A 90 2.22 9.65 2.94
N ALA A 91 1.58 9.56 4.11
CA ALA A 91 1.49 10.70 5.04
C ALA A 91 2.86 11.10 5.60
N MET A 92 3.78 10.16 5.81
CA MET A 92 5.15 10.45 6.25
C MET A 92 5.97 11.12 5.15
N ASP A 93 5.78 10.71 3.90
CA ASP A 93 6.44 11.33 2.74
C ASP A 93 5.97 12.79 2.58
N PHE A 94 4.67 13.05 2.65
CA PHE A 94 4.14 14.42 2.64
C PHE A 94 4.63 15.24 3.84
N GLN A 95 4.81 14.63 5.02
CA GLN A 95 5.39 15.34 6.16
C GLN A 95 6.85 15.73 5.92
N ALA A 96 7.63 14.88 5.25
CA ALA A 96 9.00 15.22 4.87
C ALA A 96 9.05 16.39 3.87
N ASP A 97 8.13 16.41 2.90
CA ASP A 97 8.00 17.51 1.95
C ASP A 97 7.61 18.82 2.66
N ILE A 98 6.70 18.77 3.64
CA ILE A 98 6.33 19.94 4.44
C ILE A 98 7.56 20.52 5.15
N ILE A 99 8.33 19.66 5.85
CA ILE A 99 9.54 20.09 6.57
C ILE A 99 10.54 20.74 5.60
N HIS A 100 10.74 20.14 4.42
CA HIS A 100 11.63 20.71 3.40
C HIS A 100 11.19 22.11 2.96
N TRP A 101 9.91 22.34 2.74
CA TRP A 101 9.39 23.62 2.33
C TRP A 101 9.34 24.64 3.47
N GLU A 102 9.15 24.21 4.71
CA GLU A 102 9.28 25.06 5.90
C GLU A 102 10.73 25.56 6.07
N GLU A 103 11.72 24.67 5.95
CA GLU A 103 13.14 25.05 5.98
C GLU A 103 13.46 26.05 4.85
N ARG A 104 12.95 25.80 3.64
CA ARG A 104 13.13 26.72 2.51
C ARG A 104 12.48 28.08 2.75
N LEU A 105 11.30 28.12 3.34
CA LEU A 105 10.60 29.35 3.70
C LEU A 105 11.36 30.14 4.76
N ASP A 106 11.94 29.46 5.75
CA ASP A 106 12.77 30.07 6.79
C ASP A 106 14.05 30.68 6.18
N GLU A 107 14.71 29.97 5.26
CA GLU A 107 15.85 30.52 4.50
C GLU A 107 15.48 31.80 3.74
N LEU A 108 14.33 31.78 3.03
CA LEU A 108 13.86 32.95 2.29
C LEU A 108 13.55 34.13 3.23
N ASN A 109 12.92 33.88 4.38
CA ASN A 109 12.61 34.92 5.35
C ASN A 109 13.86 35.49 6.05
N ALA A 110 14.97 34.76 6.08
CA ALA A 110 16.24 35.20 6.66
C ALA A 110 17.04 36.11 5.72
N VAL A 111 16.64 36.25 4.46
CA VAL A 111 17.33 37.13 3.47
C VAL A 111 17.15 38.58 3.86
N ASP A 112 18.25 39.34 3.90
CA ASP A 112 18.19 40.79 4.08
C ASP A 112 17.66 41.44 2.81
N THR A 113 16.45 41.93 2.88
CA THR A 113 15.75 42.53 1.74
C THR A 113 16.14 44.00 1.51
N SER A 114 16.95 44.62 2.38
CA SER A 114 17.34 46.01 2.29
C SER A 114 18.22 46.33 1.08
N GLU A 115 18.93 45.33 0.55
CA GLU A 115 19.85 45.47 -0.59
C GLU A 115 19.23 45.01 -1.94
N LEU A 116 17.97 44.50 -1.92
CA LEU A 116 17.31 44.01 -3.11
C LEU A 116 16.72 45.13 -3.97
N ASP A 117 16.92 45.05 -5.28
CA ASP A 117 16.21 45.90 -6.22
C ASP A 117 14.73 45.46 -6.39
N GLU A 118 13.93 46.28 -7.07
CA GLU A 118 12.49 46.04 -7.24
C GLU A 118 12.21 44.70 -7.97
N ALA A 119 13.04 44.32 -8.94
CA ALA A 119 12.89 43.07 -9.69
C ALA A 119 13.24 41.85 -8.81
N GLN A 120 14.33 41.96 -8.05
CA GLN A 120 14.77 40.96 -7.10
C GLN A 120 13.75 40.77 -5.97
N MET A 121 13.21 41.88 -5.44
CA MET A 121 12.15 41.85 -4.43
C MET A 121 10.90 41.11 -4.93
N LYS A 122 10.51 41.35 -6.19
CA LYS A 122 9.36 40.64 -6.79
C LYS A 122 9.61 39.14 -6.92
N ILE A 123 10.82 38.73 -7.34
CA ILE A 123 11.19 37.30 -7.42
C ILE A 123 11.16 36.70 -6.04
N HIS A 124 11.78 37.33 -5.06
CA HIS A 124 11.82 36.86 -3.66
C HIS A 124 10.43 36.69 -3.08
N ASN A 125 9.52 37.64 -3.25
CA ASN A 125 8.14 37.52 -2.78
C ASN A 125 7.38 36.40 -3.50
N ASN A 126 7.65 36.15 -4.79
CA ASN A 126 7.07 35.04 -5.52
C ASN A 126 7.55 33.68 -4.97
N GLU A 127 8.84 33.58 -4.62
CA GLU A 127 9.39 32.34 -4.01
C GLU A 127 8.79 32.06 -2.62
N ILE A 128 8.62 33.08 -1.79
CA ILE A 128 7.93 32.97 -0.50
C ILE A 128 6.49 32.49 -0.69
N HIS A 129 5.76 33.11 -1.64
CA HIS A 129 4.38 32.71 -1.93
C HIS A 129 4.31 31.27 -2.43
N PHE A 130 5.24 30.87 -3.30
CA PHE A 130 5.32 29.51 -3.82
C PHE A 130 5.60 28.49 -2.71
N ALA A 131 6.60 28.75 -1.85
CA ALA A 131 6.92 27.88 -0.71
C ALA A 131 5.71 27.72 0.24
N SER A 132 5.05 28.84 0.59
CA SER A 132 3.85 28.81 1.42
C SER A 132 2.70 28.01 0.80
N HIS A 133 2.53 28.10 -0.53
CA HIS A 133 1.53 27.32 -1.26
C HIS A 133 1.87 25.82 -1.24
N GLN A 134 3.15 25.45 -1.40
CA GLN A 134 3.58 24.06 -1.31
C GLN A 134 3.32 23.46 0.08
N ILE A 135 3.63 24.18 1.15
CA ILE A 135 3.33 23.77 2.53
C ILE A 135 1.83 23.50 2.69
N SER A 136 0.98 24.40 2.22
CA SER A 136 -0.48 24.24 2.30
C SER A 136 -0.95 22.99 1.53
N TYR A 137 -0.44 22.82 0.30
CA TYR A 137 -0.77 21.67 -0.56
C TYR A 137 -0.40 20.33 0.10
N TYR A 138 0.84 20.19 0.57
CA TYR A 138 1.29 18.94 1.20
C TYR A 138 0.61 18.70 2.55
N THR A 139 0.26 19.76 3.28
CA THR A 139 -0.52 19.64 4.52
C THR A 139 -1.91 19.07 4.24
N GLU A 140 -2.61 19.55 3.23
CA GLU A 140 -3.91 19.04 2.82
C GLU A 140 -3.82 17.58 2.40
N ARG A 141 -2.84 17.21 1.57
CA ARG A 141 -2.61 15.82 1.14
C ARG A 141 -2.32 14.89 2.30
N ARG A 142 -1.44 15.27 3.23
CA ARG A 142 -1.16 14.51 4.44
C ARG A 142 -2.43 14.29 5.27
N ASP A 143 -3.25 15.32 5.43
CA ASP A 143 -4.46 15.25 6.24
C ASP A 143 -5.54 14.37 5.55
N GLU A 144 -5.59 14.33 4.22
CA GLU A 144 -6.39 13.40 3.44
C GLU A 144 -5.98 11.94 3.73
N GLU A 145 -4.68 11.61 3.62
CA GLU A 145 -4.17 10.26 3.90
C GLU A 145 -4.41 9.85 5.35
N MET A 146 -4.24 10.75 6.30
CA MET A 146 -4.57 10.50 7.70
C MET A 146 -6.07 10.31 7.94
N SER A 147 -6.93 10.91 7.12
CA SER A 147 -8.37 10.66 7.13
C SER A 147 -8.70 9.26 6.60
N GLU A 148 -8.09 8.86 5.49
CA GLU A 148 -8.22 7.49 4.94
C GLU A 148 -7.72 6.44 5.94
N TYR A 149 -6.56 6.64 6.55
CA TYR A 149 -6.03 5.78 7.60
C TYR A 149 -7.06 5.52 8.72
N ARG A 150 -7.78 6.57 9.16
CA ARG A 150 -8.84 6.43 10.18
C ARG A 150 -10.03 5.60 9.68
N LYS A 151 -10.43 5.71 8.41
CA LYS A 151 -11.50 4.91 7.81
C LYS A 151 -11.18 3.42 7.85
N TYR A 152 -9.89 3.06 7.70
CA TYR A 152 -9.44 1.67 7.83
C TYR A 152 -9.21 1.22 9.28
N GLY A 153 -9.65 1.99 10.27
CA GLY A 153 -9.58 1.65 11.70
C GLY A 153 -8.24 1.98 12.36
N GLY A 154 -7.47 2.90 11.78
CA GLY A 154 -6.28 3.48 12.39
C GLY A 154 -6.62 4.27 13.64
N LYS A 155 -5.79 4.16 14.69
CA LYS A 155 -5.96 4.92 15.92
C LYS A 155 -5.47 6.36 15.69
N LYS A 156 -6.17 7.32 16.32
CA LYS A 156 -5.73 8.70 16.34
C LYS A 156 -4.39 8.75 17.10
N TYR A 157 -3.30 9.07 16.39
CA TYR A 157 -2.07 9.46 17.09
C TYR A 157 -2.33 10.81 17.74
N VAL A 158 -2.24 10.83 19.04
CA VAL A 158 -2.32 12.05 19.86
C VAL A 158 -0.93 12.67 19.91
#